data_b6308063c3cb3147b644416d963df595
#
_entry.id   b6308063c3cb3147b644416d963df595
#
_cell.length_a   1.000
_cell.length_b   1.000
_cell.length_c   1.000
_cell.angle_alpha   90.00
_cell.angle_beta   90.00
_cell.angle_gamma   90.00
#
_symmetry.space_group_name_H-M   'P 1'
#
loop_
_entity.id
_entity.type
_entity.pdbx_description
1 polymer ?
#
loop_
_entity_poly.entity_id
_entity_poly.type
_entity_poly.pdbx_seq_one_letter_code
_entity_poly.pdbx_strand_id
1 'polypeptide(L)'
;PWKLKMCTYVYQGGDAQEQETAGESVSDNGYSPGIARIPGVRKKEFVLLESDLFLNLEQDEKFDIIVSNPPYIPSAVIDGLEPEVKDHEPRMALDGAEDGLYFYRILAQQSGRYLKEGGFIYFEIGCDQAEAVGKLLTAAGFGEIETIKDEPGLDRVVRARRNR
;
A
#
# COMPACT_ATOMS: atom_id res chain seq x y z
N PRO A 1 12.64 2.19 19.04
CA PRO A 1 11.33 1.85 18.48
C PRO A 1 11.40 2.03 16.96
N TRP A 2 11.48 0.91 16.23
CA TRP A 2 11.56 0.91 14.79
C TRP A 2 10.15 1.05 14.24
N LYS A 3 9.88 2.13 13.52
CA LYS A 3 8.59 2.31 12.85
C LYS A 3 8.62 1.59 11.52
N LEU A 4 7.62 0.76 11.27
CA LEU A 4 7.43 0.06 10.01
C LEU A 4 7.24 1.11 8.90
N LYS A 5 8.19 1.19 7.95
CA LYS A 5 7.98 1.96 6.73
C LYS A 5 7.18 1.10 5.76
N MET A 6 5.87 1.15 5.84
CA MET A 6 5.02 0.57 4.84
C MET A 6 4.91 1.55 3.66
N CYS A 7 5.30 1.10 2.46
CA CYS A 7 5.04 1.87 1.24
C CYS A 7 3.56 1.74 0.89
N THR A 8 2.74 2.60 1.46
CA THR A 8 1.37 2.78 1.00
C THR A 8 1.34 4.01 0.13
N TYR A 9 1.06 3.83 -1.16
CA TYR A 9 0.91 4.93 -2.10
C TYR A 9 -0.57 5.31 -2.17
N VAL A 10 -0.84 6.58 -2.00
CA VAL A 10 -2.18 7.13 -2.09
C VAL A 10 -2.23 8.16 -3.22
N TYR A 11 -3.25 8.06 -4.07
CA TYR A 11 -3.45 8.94 -5.19
C TYR A 11 -4.76 9.72 -5.05
N GLN A 12 -4.67 11.05 -5.11
CA GLN A 12 -5.82 11.93 -5.26
C GLN A 12 -5.82 12.51 -6.68
N GLY A 13 -6.81 12.17 -7.49
CA GLY A 13 -7.09 12.85 -8.76
C GLY A 13 -7.80 14.16 -8.46
N GLY A 14 -7.20 15.30 -8.83
CA GLY A 14 -7.85 16.62 -8.79
C GLY A 14 -8.11 17.10 -10.19
N ASP A 15 -9.24 17.79 -10.40
CA ASP A 15 -9.49 18.56 -11.60
C ASP A 15 -8.44 19.68 -11.72
N ALA A 16 -7.81 19.74 -12.89
CA ALA A 16 -6.69 20.64 -13.14
C ALA A 16 -7.18 22.09 -13.22
N GLN A 17 -6.91 22.87 -12.19
CA GLN A 17 -6.69 24.31 -12.35
C GLN A 17 -5.22 24.61 -12.06
N GLU A 18 -4.58 25.17 -13.07
CA GLU A 18 -3.18 25.58 -13.03
C GLU A 18 -2.98 26.69 -12.01
N GLN A 19 -2.12 26.49 -11.02
CA GLN A 19 -1.37 27.55 -10.39
C GLN A 19 0.09 27.15 -10.29
N GLU A 20 0.91 27.80 -11.11
CA GLU A 20 2.37 27.80 -10.93
C GLU A 20 2.72 28.55 -9.66
N THR A 21 3.30 27.87 -8.69
CA THR A 21 4.15 28.51 -7.69
C THR A 21 5.41 27.69 -7.51
N ALA A 22 6.50 28.26 -7.99
CA ALA A 22 7.86 27.81 -7.67
C ALA A 22 8.15 28.16 -6.21
N GLY A 23 8.50 27.15 -5.40
CA GLY A 23 8.98 27.35 -4.05
C GLY A 23 9.79 26.12 -3.62
N GLU A 24 11.13 26.24 -3.73
CA GLU A 24 12.04 25.30 -3.06
C GLU A 24 11.95 25.56 -1.55
N SER A 25 11.50 24.56 -0.79
CA SER A 25 11.78 24.52 0.65
C SER A 25 12.45 23.18 0.97
N VAL A 26 13.73 23.25 1.22
CA VAL A 26 14.52 22.16 1.81
C VAL A 26 14.17 22.11 3.28
N SER A 27 13.55 21.04 3.77
CA SER A 27 13.41 20.80 5.19
C SER A 27 14.67 20.15 5.75
N ASP A 28 15.07 20.57 6.96
CA ASP A 28 16.33 20.26 7.66
C ASP A 28 16.56 18.77 7.99
N ASN A 29 15.73 17.85 7.50
CA ASN A 29 15.78 16.42 7.82
C ASN A 29 16.41 15.55 6.72
N GLY A 30 17.07 16.13 5.73
CA GLY A 30 17.85 15.37 4.74
C GLY A 30 17.07 14.52 3.74
N TYR A 31 15.74 14.64 3.68
CA TYR A 31 14.89 13.99 2.69
C TYR A 31 14.48 14.98 1.61
N SER A 32 15.09 14.86 0.44
CA SER A 32 14.56 15.52 -0.77
C SER A 32 13.35 14.72 -1.27
N PRO A 33 12.19 15.35 -1.53
CA PRO A 33 11.08 14.68 -2.20
C PRO A 33 11.55 14.24 -3.60
N GLY A 34 11.69 12.94 -3.80
CA GLY A 34 12.05 12.37 -5.09
C GLY A 34 10.91 12.56 -6.09
N ILE A 35 11.15 13.34 -7.14
CA ILE A 35 10.18 13.50 -8.24
C ILE A 35 10.37 12.30 -9.17
N ALA A 36 9.52 11.29 -9.07
CA ALA A 36 9.44 10.26 -10.09
C ALA A 36 8.75 10.83 -11.33
N ARG A 37 9.47 10.97 -12.45
CA ARG A 37 8.88 11.32 -13.74
C ARG A 37 8.30 10.08 -14.39
N ILE A 38 6.98 9.95 -14.36
CA ILE A 38 6.28 8.94 -15.17
C ILE A 38 5.91 9.62 -16.48
N PRO A 39 6.34 9.11 -17.67
CA PRO A 39 5.96 9.67 -18.95
C PRO A 39 4.43 9.77 -19.08
N GLY A 40 3.92 10.94 -19.46
CA GLY A 40 2.48 11.18 -19.63
C GLY A 40 1.73 11.59 -18.36
N VAL A 41 2.38 11.63 -17.21
CA VAL A 41 1.78 12.15 -15.96
C VAL A 41 2.29 13.57 -15.71
N ARG A 42 1.36 14.53 -15.56
CA ARG A 42 1.71 15.91 -15.17
C ARG A 42 2.38 15.92 -13.80
N LYS A 43 3.26 16.90 -13.56
CA LYS A 43 3.99 17.09 -12.30
C LYS A 43 3.01 17.00 -11.12
N LYS A 44 3.21 16.00 -10.24
CA LYS A 44 2.41 15.81 -9.02
C LYS A 44 3.30 15.97 -7.81
N GLU A 45 2.77 16.60 -6.81
CA GLU A 45 3.43 16.68 -5.51
C GLU A 45 3.31 15.32 -4.81
N PHE A 46 4.44 14.79 -4.35
CA PHE A 46 4.49 13.62 -3.50
C PHE A 46 4.65 14.08 -2.06
N VAL A 47 3.80 13.59 -1.20
CA VAL A 47 3.95 13.75 0.25
C VAL A 47 4.47 12.43 0.80
N LEU A 48 5.65 12.45 1.42
CA LEU A 48 6.18 11.32 2.17
C LEU A 48 5.76 11.49 3.62
N LEU A 49 4.96 10.56 4.11
CA LEU A 49 4.50 10.53 5.49
C LEU A 49 5.03 9.27 6.18
N GLU A 50 5.81 9.44 7.24
CA GLU A 50 6.17 8.33 8.11
C GLU A 50 4.97 8.01 9.01
N SER A 51 4.42 6.80 8.89
CA SER A 51 3.23 6.38 9.61
C SER A 51 3.25 4.89 9.90
N ASP A 52 2.63 4.48 11.01
CA ASP A 52 2.22 3.10 11.21
C ASP A 52 0.84 2.93 10.58
N LEU A 53 0.83 2.31 9.39
CA LEU A 53 -0.37 2.22 8.54
C LEU A 53 -1.01 3.60 8.31
N PHE A 54 -2.27 3.78 8.72
CA PHE A 54 -3.04 5.00 8.54
C PHE A 54 -2.98 5.97 9.75
N LEU A 55 -2.15 5.67 10.78
CA LEU A 55 -2.21 6.37 12.07
C LEU A 55 -1.97 7.89 11.97
N ASN A 56 -1.09 8.32 11.07
CA ASN A 56 -0.73 9.73 10.88
C ASN A 56 -1.48 10.40 9.73
N LEU A 57 -2.46 9.72 9.09
CA LEU A 57 -3.35 10.35 8.13
C LEU A 57 -4.44 11.13 8.85
N GLU A 58 -4.86 12.26 8.26
CA GLU A 58 -6.00 13.01 8.75
C GLU A 58 -7.30 12.23 8.54
N GLN A 59 -8.25 12.36 9.47
CA GLN A 59 -9.45 11.51 9.48
C GLN A 59 -10.40 11.74 8.28
N ASP A 60 -10.36 12.93 7.69
CA ASP A 60 -11.20 13.34 6.54
C ASP A 60 -10.49 13.18 5.21
N GLU A 61 -9.22 12.76 5.21
CA GLU A 61 -8.46 12.55 3.98
C GLU A 61 -9.06 11.40 3.18
N LYS A 62 -9.27 11.62 1.88
CA LYS A 62 -9.88 10.66 0.97
C LYS A 62 -9.05 10.48 -0.30
N PHE A 63 -8.80 9.24 -0.65
CA PHE A 63 -7.98 8.83 -1.77
C PHE A 63 -8.80 8.14 -2.85
N ASP A 64 -8.41 8.27 -4.08
CA ASP A 64 -9.00 7.53 -5.21
C ASP A 64 -8.49 6.10 -5.25
N ILE A 65 -7.22 5.92 -4.88
CA ILE A 65 -6.54 4.62 -4.90
C ILE A 65 -5.64 4.48 -3.66
N ILE A 66 -5.66 3.30 -3.05
CA ILE A 66 -4.69 2.86 -2.04
C ILE A 66 -3.93 1.66 -2.61
N VAL A 67 -2.60 1.73 -2.59
CA VAL A 67 -1.73 0.62 -2.98
C VAL A 67 -0.86 0.24 -1.80
N SER A 68 -0.73 -1.03 -1.50
CA SER A 68 0.12 -1.50 -0.41
C SER A 68 0.82 -2.81 -0.76
N ASN A 69 2.10 -2.90 -0.39
CA ASN A 69 2.87 -4.13 -0.32
C ASN A 69 3.23 -4.37 1.16
N PRO A 70 2.32 -4.95 1.95
CA PRO A 70 2.58 -5.20 3.35
C PRO A 70 3.41 -6.47 3.55
N PRO A 71 4.06 -6.65 4.71
CA PRO A 71 4.66 -7.93 5.06
C PRO A 71 3.62 -9.06 5.05
N TYR A 72 3.91 -10.14 4.34
CA TYR A 72 2.94 -11.22 4.13
C TYR A 72 3.51 -12.63 4.32
N ILE A 73 4.77 -12.77 4.74
CA ILE A 73 5.39 -14.08 4.95
C ILE A 73 5.05 -14.55 6.37
N PRO A 74 4.51 -15.79 6.53
CA PRO A 74 4.28 -16.33 7.87
C PRO A 74 5.58 -16.41 8.67
N SER A 75 5.54 -16.02 9.95
CA SER A 75 6.72 -15.94 10.83
C SER A 75 7.55 -17.21 10.85
N ALA A 76 6.89 -18.37 10.82
CA ALA A 76 7.55 -19.68 10.85
C ALA A 76 8.34 -20.01 9.56
N VAL A 77 8.05 -19.32 8.45
CA VAL A 77 8.68 -19.55 7.15
C VAL A 77 9.94 -18.70 6.97
N ILE A 78 10.01 -17.55 7.65
CA ILE A 78 11.08 -16.55 7.45
C ILE A 78 12.46 -17.14 7.67
N ASP A 79 12.64 -17.97 8.69
CA ASP A 79 13.94 -18.56 9.01
C ASP A 79 14.44 -19.57 7.95
N GLY A 80 13.55 -20.06 7.10
CA GLY A 80 13.84 -20.95 5.98
C GLY A 80 14.00 -20.26 4.62
N LEU A 81 13.90 -18.93 4.57
CA LEU A 81 14.08 -18.18 3.31
C LEU A 81 15.53 -18.20 2.84
N GLU A 82 15.71 -18.00 1.52
CA GLU A 82 17.03 -17.84 0.91
C GLU A 82 17.82 -16.71 1.58
N PRO A 83 19.15 -16.86 1.74
CA PRO A 83 19.99 -15.88 2.41
C PRO A 83 19.87 -14.46 1.80
N GLU A 84 19.67 -14.36 0.48
CA GLU A 84 19.52 -13.12 -0.25
C GLU A 84 18.30 -12.30 0.23
N VAL A 85 17.27 -12.95 0.72
CA VAL A 85 16.08 -12.31 1.27
C VAL A 85 16.23 -12.10 2.78
N LYS A 86 16.56 -13.19 3.50
CA LYS A 86 16.62 -13.21 4.95
C LYS A 86 17.67 -12.28 5.54
N ASP A 87 18.85 -12.18 4.90
CA ASP A 87 20.01 -11.46 5.44
C ASP A 87 20.05 -9.99 4.96
N HIS A 88 19.30 -9.64 3.90
CA HIS A 88 19.28 -8.31 3.32
C HIS A 88 18.01 -7.51 3.59
N GLU A 89 16.88 -8.17 3.83
CA GLU A 89 15.61 -7.52 4.16
C GLU A 89 15.40 -7.49 5.69
N PRO A 90 15.00 -6.35 6.27
CA PRO A 90 14.63 -6.30 7.67
C PRO A 90 13.49 -7.29 7.96
N ARG A 91 13.62 -8.12 9.00
CA ARG A 91 12.58 -9.12 9.36
C ARG A 91 11.17 -8.53 9.41
N MET A 92 11.03 -7.32 9.95
CA MET A 92 9.73 -6.65 10.03
C MET A 92 9.15 -6.21 8.68
N ALA A 93 9.96 -6.18 7.61
CA ALA A 93 9.47 -5.95 6.25
C ALA A 93 8.92 -7.23 5.59
N LEU A 94 9.20 -8.40 6.19
CA LEU A 94 8.81 -9.71 5.70
C LEU A 94 7.68 -10.32 6.53
N ASP A 95 7.68 -10.07 7.85
CA ASP A 95 6.89 -10.81 8.84
C ASP A 95 5.42 -10.39 8.84
N GLY A 96 4.57 -11.21 8.22
CA GLY A 96 3.12 -11.09 8.20
C GLY A 96 2.41 -11.74 9.39
N ALA A 97 3.14 -12.07 10.46
CA ALA A 97 2.71 -12.80 11.65
C ALA A 97 2.38 -14.29 11.38
N GLU A 98 1.57 -14.92 12.20
CA GLU A 98 1.37 -16.38 12.23
C GLU A 98 0.97 -16.99 10.88
N ASP A 99 0.05 -16.32 10.17
CA ASP A 99 -0.53 -16.80 8.89
C ASP A 99 -0.24 -15.89 7.70
N GLY A 100 0.60 -14.85 7.87
CA GLY A 100 0.93 -13.90 6.82
C GLY A 100 -0.20 -12.92 6.47
N LEU A 101 -1.31 -12.92 7.21
CA LEU A 101 -2.49 -12.11 6.88
C LEU A 101 -2.74 -10.95 7.86
N TYR A 102 -1.87 -10.73 8.82
CA TYR A 102 -2.06 -9.74 9.88
C TYR A 102 -2.33 -8.33 9.33
N PHE A 103 -1.47 -7.86 8.44
CA PHE A 103 -1.61 -6.52 7.86
C PHE A 103 -2.83 -6.40 6.94
N TYR A 104 -3.16 -7.44 6.18
CA TYR A 104 -4.36 -7.42 5.32
C TYR A 104 -5.65 -7.28 6.12
N ARG A 105 -5.74 -7.87 7.32
CA ARG A 105 -6.89 -7.70 8.21
C ARG A 105 -7.07 -6.23 8.60
N ILE A 106 -5.99 -5.58 9.02
CA ILE A 106 -6.02 -4.17 9.43
C ILE A 106 -6.30 -3.27 8.22
N LEU A 107 -5.59 -3.48 7.13
CA LEU A 107 -5.76 -2.70 5.91
C LEU A 107 -7.17 -2.80 5.34
N ALA A 108 -7.74 -4.01 5.24
CA ALA A 108 -9.10 -4.21 4.77
C ALA A 108 -10.13 -3.46 5.63
N GLN A 109 -9.99 -3.54 6.96
CA GLN A 109 -10.92 -2.88 7.90
C GLN A 109 -10.82 -1.34 7.86
N GLN A 110 -9.62 -0.79 7.68
CA GLN A 110 -9.38 0.65 7.81
C GLN A 110 -9.45 1.40 6.48
N SER A 111 -9.04 0.78 5.36
CA SER A 111 -8.92 1.45 4.07
C SER A 111 -10.23 2.07 3.57
N GLY A 112 -11.36 1.45 3.88
CA GLY A 112 -12.67 2.00 3.51
C GLY A 112 -12.94 3.40 4.08
N ARG A 113 -12.29 3.77 5.18
CA ARG A 113 -12.41 5.11 5.79
C ARG A 113 -11.65 6.17 4.99
N TYR A 114 -10.60 5.78 4.30
CA TYR A 114 -9.69 6.66 3.55
C TYR A 114 -9.91 6.63 2.04
N LEU A 115 -10.68 5.68 1.51
CA LEU A 115 -11.05 5.67 0.09
C LEU A 115 -12.29 6.54 -0.15
N LYS A 116 -12.34 7.20 -1.31
CA LYS A 116 -13.57 7.77 -1.87
C LYS A 116 -14.54 6.65 -2.23
N GLU A 117 -15.82 6.96 -2.35
CA GLU A 117 -16.79 6.02 -2.93
C GLU A 117 -16.38 5.62 -4.35
N GLY A 118 -16.38 4.34 -4.64
CA GLY A 118 -15.91 3.81 -5.91
C GLY A 118 -14.39 3.80 -6.09
N GLY A 119 -13.61 4.23 -5.10
CA GLY A 119 -12.16 4.15 -5.09
C GLY A 119 -11.65 2.71 -5.00
N PHE A 120 -10.39 2.49 -5.36
CA PHE A 120 -9.80 1.17 -5.46
C PHE A 120 -8.70 0.93 -4.42
N ILE A 121 -8.57 -0.32 -4.02
CA ILE A 121 -7.43 -0.80 -3.24
C ILE A 121 -6.70 -1.89 -4.02
N TYR A 122 -5.36 -1.88 -3.92
CA TYR A 122 -4.48 -2.87 -4.52
C TYR A 122 -3.53 -3.38 -3.44
N PHE A 123 -3.53 -4.68 -3.20
CA PHE A 123 -2.59 -5.33 -2.30
C PHE A 123 -1.68 -6.27 -3.08
N GLU A 124 -0.36 -6.10 -2.97
CA GLU A 124 0.57 -7.17 -3.31
C GLU A 124 0.40 -8.30 -2.31
N ILE A 125 0.47 -9.56 -2.79
CA ILE A 125 0.20 -10.77 -2.01
C ILE A 125 1.23 -11.87 -2.31
N GLY A 126 1.37 -12.81 -1.38
CA GLY A 126 1.94 -14.12 -1.67
C GLY A 126 1.04 -14.90 -2.64
N CYS A 127 1.65 -15.72 -3.48
CA CYS A 127 0.95 -16.39 -4.59
C CYS A 127 -0.16 -17.37 -4.17
N ASP A 128 -0.24 -17.72 -2.91
CA ASP A 128 -1.25 -18.60 -2.29
C ASP A 128 -2.27 -17.87 -1.42
N GLN A 129 -2.21 -16.53 -1.34
CA GLN A 129 -3.02 -15.73 -0.42
C GLN A 129 -4.26 -15.07 -1.05
N ALA A 130 -4.43 -15.15 -2.38
CA ALA A 130 -5.49 -14.42 -3.10
C ALA A 130 -6.90 -14.68 -2.55
N GLU A 131 -7.24 -15.94 -2.28
CA GLU A 131 -8.55 -16.32 -1.75
C GLU A 131 -8.78 -15.75 -0.35
N ALA A 132 -7.78 -15.86 0.52
CA ALA A 132 -7.87 -15.40 1.90
C ALA A 132 -8.00 -13.87 1.98
N VAL A 133 -7.17 -13.14 1.21
CA VAL A 133 -7.23 -11.67 1.14
C VAL A 133 -8.54 -11.20 0.52
N GLY A 134 -9.04 -11.87 -0.53
CA GLY A 134 -10.33 -11.59 -1.13
C GLY A 134 -11.50 -11.74 -0.13
N LYS A 135 -11.48 -12.78 0.72
CA LYS A 135 -12.46 -12.95 1.80
C LYS A 135 -12.43 -11.82 2.82
N LEU A 136 -11.22 -11.37 3.21
CA LEU A 136 -11.07 -10.24 4.14
C LEU A 136 -11.64 -8.95 3.55
N LEU A 137 -11.37 -8.67 2.27
CA LEU A 137 -11.91 -7.50 1.58
C LEU A 137 -13.44 -7.58 1.43
N THR A 138 -13.99 -8.76 1.09
CA THR A 138 -15.45 -8.98 1.04
C THR A 138 -16.09 -8.71 2.40
N ALA A 139 -15.52 -9.25 3.48
CA ALA A 139 -16.01 -9.05 4.83
C ALA A 139 -15.94 -7.57 5.28
N ALA A 140 -14.99 -6.82 4.75
CA ALA A 140 -14.84 -5.37 4.98
C ALA A 140 -15.75 -4.50 4.08
N GLY A 141 -16.58 -5.11 3.24
CA GLY A 141 -17.58 -4.40 2.41
C GLY A 141 -17.04 -3.94 1.05
N PHE A 142 -15.90 -4.43 0.61
CA PHE A 142 -15.41 -4.19 -0.76
C PHE A 142 -16.11 -5.11 -1.76
N GLY A 143 -16.25 -4.64 -2.99
CA GLY A 143 -16.74 -5.39 -4.13
C GLY A 143 -15.75 -5.41 -5.29
N GLU A 144 -16.18 -5.97 -6.43
CA GLU A 144 -15.37 -6.05 -7.66
C GLU A 144 -13.95 -6.58 -7.38
N ILE A 145 -13.86 -7.67 -6.59
CA ILE A 145 -12.58 -8.25 -6.19
C ILE A 145 -11.99 -9.03 -7.36
N GLU A 146 -10.76 -8.72 -7.70
CA GLU A 146 -10.03 -9.33 -8.82
C GLU A 146 -8.62 -9.69 -8.41
N THR A 147 -8.14 -10.84 -8.84
CA THR A 147 -6.75 -11.27 -8.68
C THR A 147 -5.99 -11.04 -9.97
N ILE A 148 -4.88 -10.36 -9.88
CA ILE A 148 -3.98 -10.07 -11.01
C ILE A 148 -2.72 -10.92 -10.85
N LYS A 149 -2.34 -11.59 -11.93
CA LYS A 149 -1.17 -12.46 -11.98
C LYS A 149 0.07 -11.69 -12.45
N ASP A 150 1.22 -12.17 -11.99
CA ASP A 150 2.51 -11.72 -12.50
C ASP A 150 2.84 -12.36 -13.87
N GLU A 151 4.00 -11.99 -14.45
CA GLU A 151 4.44 -12.52 -15.74
C GLU A 151 4.60 -14.06 -15.74
N PRO A 152 5.11 -14.71 -14.69
CA PRO A 152 5.13 -16.17 -14.57
C PRO A 152 3.74 -16.81 -14.39
N GLY A 153 2.68 -16.04 -14.18
CA GLY A 153 1.30 -16.51 -14.03
C GLY A 153 0.88 -16.84 -12.61
N LEU A 154 1.67 -16.43 -11.60
CA LEU A 154 1.33 -16.56 -10.18
C LEU A 154 0.44 -15.40 -9.72
N ASP A 155 -0.43 -15.65 -8.78
CA ASP A 155 -1.23 -14.60 -8.15
C ASP A 155 -0.30 -13.61 -7.45
N ARG A 156 -0.44 -12.31 -7.76
CA ARG A 156 0.49 -11.30 -7.25
C ARG A 156 -0.19 -10.08 -6.65
N VAL A 157 -1.36 -9.69 -7.16
CA VAL A 157 -2.08 -8.53 -6.65
C VAL A 157 -3.55 -8.87 -6.50
N VAL A 158 -4.15 -8.48 -5.39
CA VAL A 158 -5.60 -8.44 -5.22
C VAL A 158 -6.06 -6.99 -5.32
N ARG A 159 -6.98 -6.73 -6.24
CA ARG A 159 -7.67 -5.46 -6.40
C ARG A 159 -9.09 -5.58 -5.87
N ALA A 160 -9.58 -4.53 -5.23
CA ALA A 160 -10.99 -4.43 -4.86
C ALA A 160 -11.47 -2.99 -4.96
N ARG A 161 -12.78 -2.80 -5.07
CA ARG A 161 -13.42 -1.50 -5.14
C ARG A 161 -14.23 -1.23 -3.89
N ARG A 162 -14.13 -0.01 -3.35
CA ARG A 162 -15.02 0.43 -2.28
C ARG A 162 -16.46 0.56 -2.83
N ASN A 163 -17.39 -0.18 -2.23
CA ASN A 163 -18.80 -0.04 -2.55
C ASN A 163 -19.32 1.36 -2.13
N ARG A 164 -20.41 1.76 -2.75
CA ARG A 164 -21.14 3.00 -2.41
C ARG A 164 -21.89 2.86 -1.10
#